data_2d9f4b9be98e4c9cf2f7933d540924b3
#
_entry.id   2d9f4b9be98e4c9cf2f7933d540924b3
#
_cell.length_a   1.000
_cell.length_b   1.000
_cell.length_c   1.000
_cell.angle_alpha   90.00
_cell.angle_beta   90.00
_cell.angle_gamma   90.00
#
_symmetry.space_group_name_H-M   'P 1'
#
loop_
_entity.id
_entity.type
_entity.pdbx_description
1 polymer ?
#
loop_
_entity_poly.entity_id
_entity_poly.type
_entity_poly.pdbx_seq_one_letter_code
_entity_poly.pdbx_strand_id
1 'polypeptide(L)'
;MHYEIKKISGIDCLFAPMQEGNSITIDISIKAWSIYEKPEEAGISHFLEHMFFKGGKKRKTPQEVAIAMDKIGAYFNASTWKESTSYYVKCAPQFAFNGLEMLADMLMDATFQPEELEREKGVVIQELKMYEDSPQQLLRKKRSTFFLWDNAYGK
;
A
#
# COMPACT_ATOMS: atom_id res chain seq x y z
N MET A 1 -2.82 -21.32 -14.98
CA MET A 1 -2.06 -20.84 -13.80
C MET A 1 -2.46 -21.71 -12.63
N HIS A 2 -1.51 -22.38 -11.99
CA HIS A 2 -1.80 -23.20 -10.79
C HIS A 2 -1.59 -22.32 -9.56
N TYR A 3 -2.51 -22.34 -8.60
CA TYR A 3 -2.36 -21.66 -7.32
C TYR A 3 -2.88 -22.55 -6.18
N GLU A 4 -2.41 -22.29 -4.99
CA GLU A 4 -2.78 -23.00 -3.77
C GLU A 4 -3.12 -21.98 -2.68
N ILE A 5 -4.18 -22.20 -1.94
CA ILE A 5 -4.55 -21.38 -0.78
C ILE A 5 -4.29 -22.19 0.49
N LYS A 6 -3.50 -21.62 1.39
CA LYS A 6 -3.21 -22.20 2.72
C LYS A 6 -3.53 -21.22 3.82
N LYS A 7 -4.00 -21.71 4.94
CA LYS A 7 -4.14 -20.90 6.15
C LYS A 7 -2.91 -21.07 7.03
N ILE A 8 -2.16 -19.98 7.23
CA ILE A 8 -0.94 -19.96 8.04
C ILE A 8 -1.15 -19.00 9.20
N SER A 9 -1.14 -19.51 10.44
CA SER A 9 -1.36 -18.70 11.66
C SER A 9 -2.64 -17.85 11.61
N GLY A 10 -3.69 -18.37 10.97
CA GLY A 10 -4.97 -17.66 10.84
C GLY A 10 -5.10 -16.75 9.62
N ILE A 11 -4.01 -16.55 8.86
CA ILE A 11 -3.97 -15.70 7.66
C ILE A 11 -4.14 -16.58 6.42
N ASP A 12 -5.03 -16.19 5.51
CA ASP A 12 -5.20 -16.86 4.23
C ASP A 12 -4.07 -16.41 3.28
N CYS A 13 -3.26 -17.38 2.86
CA CYS A 13 -2.10 -17.17 2.00
C CYS A 13 -2.33 -17.84 0.65
N LEU A 14 -2.21 -17.08 -0.42
CA LEU A 14 -2.28 -17.57 -1.79
C LEU A 14 -0.86 -17.76 -2.34
N PHE A 15 -0.56 -18.96 -2.80
CA PHE A 15 0.70 -19.33 -3.44
C PHE A 15 0.45 -19.57 -4.93
N ALA A 16 1.10 -18.83 -5.78
CA ALA A 16 1.03 -18.95 -7.23
C ALA A 16 2.44 -19.20 -7.82
N PRO A 17 2.93 -20.45 -7.80
CA PRO A 17 4.25 -20.76 -8.31
C PRO A 17 4.32 -20.52 -9.82
N MET A 18 5.38 -19.85 -10.27
CA MET A 18 5.69 -19.66 -11.68
C MET A 18 6.76 -20.68 -12.10
N GLN A 19 6.57 -21.30 -13.26
CA GLN A 19 7.53 -22.29 -13.79
C GLN A 19 8.82 -21.64 -14.29
N GLU A 20 8.71 -20.41 -14.77
CA GLU A 20 9.83 -19.61 -15.27
C GLU A 20 9.82 -18.24 -14.59
N GLY A 21 10.89 -17.93 -13.89
CA GLY A 21 11.03 -16.61 -13.25
C GLY A 21 12.11 -16.59 -12.18
N ASN A 22 12.94 -15.55 -12.20
CA ASN A 22 14.03 -15.36 -11.24
C ASN A 22 13.64 -14.34 -10.15
N SER A 23 12.34 -14.15 -9.90
CA SER A 23 11.86 -13.24 -8.88
C SER A 23 10.69 -13.82 -8.11
N ILE A 24 10.52 -13.33 -6.89
CA ILE A 24 9.34 -13.54 -6.06
C ILE A 24 8.64 -12.21 -5.82
N THR A 25 7.32 -12.21 -5.86
CA THR A 25 6.51 -11.08 -5.39
C THR A 25 5.76 -11.53 -4.15
N ILE A 26 5.87 -10.76 -3.09
CA ILE A 26 5.12 -10.93 -1.85
C ILE A 26 4.16 -9.74 -1.77
N ASP A 27 2.87 -10.03 -1.68
CA ASP A 27 1.81 -9.04 -1.56
C ASP A 27 1.06 -9.25 -0.25
N ILE A 28 0.86 -8.18 0.50
CA ILE A 28 0.03 -8.17 1.70
C ILE A 28 -1.17 -7.28 1.42
N SER A 29 -2.32 -7.90 1.22
CA SER A 29 -3.58 -7.21 1.00
C SER A 29 -4.33 -7.05 2.33
N ILE A 30 -4.62 -5.82 2.69
CA ILE A 30 -5.34 -5.46 3.92
C ILE A 30 -6.76 -5.05 3.56
N LYS A 31 -7.73 -5.60 4.29
CA LYS A 31 -9.14 -5.20 4.19
C LYS A 31 -9.40 -3.87 4.91
N ALA A 32 -8.63 -2.84 4.57
CA ALA A 32 -8.83 -1.47 5.02
C ALA A 32 -8.96 -0.58 3.77
N TRP A 33 -10.10 0.07 3.59
CA TRP A 33 -10.40 0.76 2.34
C TRP A 33 -11.34 1.95 2.51
N SER A 34 -11.31 2.82 1.51
CA SER A 34 -12.06 4.08 1.52
C SER A 34 -13.58 3.92 1.64
N ILE A 35 -14.16 2.76 1.31
CA ILE A 35 -15.61 2.53 1.45
C ILE A 35 -16.07 2.43 2.91
N TYR A 36 -15.16 2.09 3.84
CA TYR A 36 -15.48 2.02 5.28
C TYR A 36 -15.12 3.30 6.03
N GLU A 37 -14.49 4.25 5.36
CA GLU A 37 -14.20 5.55 5.97
C GLU A 37 -15.49 6.30 6.25
N LYS A 38 -15.59 6.85 7.44
CA LYS A 38 -16.65 7.82 7.74
C LYS A 38 -16.35 9.13 7.01
N PRO A 39 -17.34 10.00 6.80
CA PRO A 39 -17.13 11.29 6.13
C PRO A 39 -15.99 12.12 6.75
N GLU A 40 -15.84 12.08 8.06
CA GLU A 40 -14.80 12.78 8.82
C GLU A 40 -13.42 12.12 8.73
N GLU A 41 -13.36 10.88 8.25
CA GLU A 41 -12.14 10.07 8.08
C GLU A 41 -11.73 9.94 6.60
N ALA A 42 -12.43 10.65 5.71
CA ALA A 42 -12.21 10.52 4.27
C ALA A 42 -10.76 10.78 3.86
N GLY A 43 -10.14 9.80 3.19
CA GLY A 43 -8.75 9.84 2.75
C GLY A 43 -7.74 9.26 3.74
N ILE A 44 -8.17 8.77 4.92
CA ILE A 44 -7.25 8.21 5.92
C ILE A 44 -6.53 6.96 5.42
N SER A 45 -7.20 6.11 4.63
CA SER A 45 -6.57 4.90 4.05
C SER A 45 -5.45 5.24 3.10
N HIS A 46 -5.64 6.25 2.25
CA HIS A 46 -4.61 6.75 1.34
C HIS A 46 -3.47 7.42 2.11
N PHE A 47 -3.79 8.21 3.11
CA PHE A 47 -2.77 8.83 3.96
C PHE A 47 -1.94 7.79 4.73
N LEU A 48 -2.56 6.73 5.24
CA LEU A 48 -1.86 5.62 5.89
C LEU A 48 -0.96 4.86 4.92
N GLU A 49 -1.39 4.69 3.65
CA GLU A 49 -0.53 4.11 2.61
C GLU A 49 0.82 4.85 2.54
N HIS A 50 0.79 6.18 2.46
CA HIS A 50 1.99 7.01 2.47
C HIS A 50 2.81 6.86 3.76
N MET A 51 2.13 6.82 4.90
CA MET A 51 2.78 6.79 6.20
C MET A 51 3.51 5.48 6.51
N PHE A 52 3.04 4.35 6.02
CA PHE A 52 3.72 3.07 6.22
C PHE A 52 5.12 3.01 5.61
N PHE A 53 5.41 3.82 4.59
CA PHE A 53 6.75 3.93 4.00
C PHE A 53 7.71 4.85 4.77
N LYS A 54 7.25 5.49 5.84
CA LYS A 54 8.05 6.47 6.60
C LYS A 54 8.90 5.85 7.70
N GLY A 55 8.78 4.56 7.93
CA GLY A 55 9.64 3.77 8.82
C GLY A 55 8.90 3.02 9.91
N GLY A 56 9.58 1.99 10.39
CA GLY A 56 9.15 1.11 11.47
C GLY A 56 10.13 1.12 12.65
N LYS A 57 10.05 0.12 13.49
CA LYS A 57 10.97 -0.02 14.64
C LYS A 57 12.40 -0.32 14.23
N LYS A 58 12.60 -1.13 13.19
CA LYS A 58 13.94 -1.54 12.72
C LYS A 58 14.56 -0.51 11.80
N ARG A 59 13.76 0.09 10.92
CA ARG A 59 14.15 1.11 9.95
C ARG A 59 13.33 2.36 10.22
N LYS A 60 13.96 3.29 10.91
CA LYS A 60 13.27 4.43 11.55
C LYS A 60 12.95 5.57 10.60
N THR A 61 13.57 5.58 9.42
CA THR A 61 13.43 6.67 8.45
C THR A 61 13.11 6.14 7.05
N PRO A 62 12.47 6.95 6.19
CA PRO A 62 12.23 6.61 4.79
C PRO A 62 13.52 6.23 4.03
N GLN A 63 14.63 6.92 4.36
CA GLN A 63 15.93 6.65 3.75
C GLN A 63 16.46 5.26 4.15
N GLU A 64 16.32 4.87 5.40
CA GLU A 64 16.72 3.53 5.86
C GLU A 64 15.90 2.44 5.20
N VAL A 65 14.60 2.67 5.00
CA VAL A 65 13.71 1.77 4.24
C VAL A 65 14.20 1.64 2.79
N ALA A 66 14.41 2.76 2.10
CA ALA A 66 14.86 2.77 0.71
C ALA A 66 16.22 2.07 0.55
N ILE A 67 17.21 2.41 1.38
CA ILE A 67 18.55 1.78 1.34
C ILE A 67 18.47 0.27 1.58
N ALA A 68 17.62 -0.19 2.49
CA ALA A 68 17.47 -1.61 2.78
C ALA A 68 16.86 -2.37 1.58
N MET A 69 15.91 -1.77 0.87
CA MET A 69 15.32 -2.33 -0.35
C MET A 69 16.31 -2.34 -1.51
N ASP A 70 17.03 -1.22 -1.72
CA ASP A 70 18.04 -1.11 -2.77
C ASP A 70 19.17 -2.14 -2.61
N LYS A 71 19.61 -2.41 -1.38
CA LYS A 71 20.64 -3.43 -1.09
C LYS A 71 20.30 -4.82 -1.58
N ILE A 72 19.04 -5.17 -1.64
CA ILE A 72 18.54 -6.47 -2.12
C ILE A 72 17.99 -6.40 -3.55
N GLY A 73 18.11 -5.24 -4.20
CA GLY A 73 17.57 -5.02 -5.54
C GLY A 73 16.06 -5.20 -5.60
N ALA A 74 15.34 -4.85 -4.53
CA ALA A 74 13.91 -5.03 -4.45
C ALA A 74 13.16 -3.83 -5.05
N TYR A 75 12.09 -4.14 -5.76
CA TYR A 75 11.05 -3.17 -6.10
C TYR A 75 9.90 -3.32 -5.09
N PHE A 76 9.47 -2.22 -4.53
CA PHE A 76 8.36 -2.20 -3.57
C PHE A 76 7.41 -1.04 -3.87
N ASN A 77 6.13 -1.25 -3.58
CA ASN A 77 5.11 -0.21 -3.76
C ASN A 77 3.86 -0.59 -2.97
N ALA A 78 2.90 0.34 -2.91
CA ALA A 78 1.56 0.09 -2.42
C ALA A 78 0.52 0.70 -3.33
N SER A 79 -0.72 0.32 -3.14
CA SER A 79 -1.85 0.90 -3.84
C SER A 79 -3.10 0.77 -2.99
N THR A 80 -3.81 1.87 -2.83
CA THR A 80 -5.13 1.90 -2.19
C THR A 80 -6.21 1.91 -3.27
N TRP A 81 -7.05 0.87 -3.24
CA TRP A 81 -8.23 0.72 -4.09
C TRP A 81 -9.49 0.88 -3.25
N LYS A 82 -10.64 0.84 -3.90
CA LYS A 82 -11.92 0.95 -3.18
C LYS A 82 -12.22 -0.23 -2.25
N GLU A 83 -11.59 -1.39 -2.45
CA GLU A 83 -11.86 -2.62 -1.69
C GLU A 83 -10.66 -3.20 -0.96
N SER A 84 -9.45 -2.70 -1.21
CA SER A 84 -8.23 -3.18 -0.56
C SER A 84 -7.10 -2.19 -0.64
N THR A 85 -6.24 -2.18 0.35
CA THR A 85 -4.91 -1.61 0.29
C THR A 85 -3.92 -2.75 0.20
N SER A 86 -3.07 -2.72 -0.83
CA SER A 86 -2.08 -3.74 -1.12
C SER A 86 -0.68 -3.16 -0.97
N TYR A 87 0.20 -3.88 -0.28
CA TYR A 87 1.61 -3.56 -0.11
C TYR A 87 2.43 -4.72 -0.64
N TYR A 88 3.31 -4.46 -1.59
CA TYR A 88 4.08 -5.54 -2.18
C TYR A 88 5.56 -5.23 -2.33
N VAL A 89 6.34 -6.30 -2.30
CA VAL A 89 7.76 -6.30 -2.60
C VAL A 89 8.05 -7.36 -3.64
N LYS A 90 8.87 -7.02 -4.64
CA LYS A 90 9.39 -7.94 -5.64
C LYS A 90 10.91 -7.95 -5.54
N CYS A 91 11.49 -9.12 -5.34
CA CYS A 91 12.94 -9.30 -5.21
C CYS A 91 13.40 -10.64 -5.78
N ALA A 92 14.71 -10.88 -5.78
CA ALA A 92 15.25 -12.21 -6.09
C ALA A 92 14.85 -13.22 -4.99
N PRO A 93 14.61 -14.51 -5.32
CA PRO A 93 14.08 -15.49 -4.38
C PRO A 93 14.89 -15.66 -3.09
N GLN A 94 16.22 -15.54 -3.15
CA GLN A 94 17.08 -15.61 -1.98
C GLN A 94 16.83 -14.49 -0.96
N PHE A 95 16.21 -13.39 -1.35
CA PHE A 95 15.85 -12.26 -0.49
C PHE A 95 14.38 -12.24 -0.08
N ALA A 96 13.62 -13.30 -0.34
CA ALA A 96 12.20 -13.38 -0.01
C ALA A 96 11.92 -13.08 1.47
N PHE A 97 12.73 -13.65 2.38
CA PHE A 97 12.58 -13.39 3.81
C PHE A 97 12.87 -11.93 4.18
N ASN A 98 13.87 -11.31 3.56
CA ASN A 98 14.18 -9.89 3.78
C ASN A 98 13.03 -8.99 3.33
N GLY A 99 12.43 -9.29 2.15
CA GLY A 99 11.27 -8.55 1.66
C GLY A 99 10.05 -8.69 2.57
N LEU A 100 9.76 -9.92 3.04
CA LEU A 100 8.66 -10.15 3.97
C LEU A 100 8.89 -9.45 5.32
N GLU A 101 10.09 -9.51 5.86
CA GLU A 101 10.46 -8.84 7.10
C GLU A 101 10.35 -7.33 6.99
N MET A 102 10.68 -6.76 5.83
CA MET A 102 10.49 -5.34 5.55
C MET A 102 9.01 -4.94 5.56
N LEU A 103 8.15 -5.68 4.85
CA LEU A 103 6.72 -5.43 4.87
C LEU A 103 6.14 -5.55 6.29
N ALA A 104 6.60 -6.54 7.07
CA ALA A 104 6.18 -6.71 8.45
C ALA A 104 6.60 -5.51 9.33
N ASP A 105 7.86 -5.05 9.23
CA ASP A 105 8.34 -3.88 9.99
C ASP A 105 7.53 -2.60 9.65
N MET A 106 7.26 -2.39 8.35
CA MET A 106 6.50 -1.23 7.91
C MET A 106 5.03 -1.28 8.33
N LEU A 107 4.38 -2.45 8.28
CA LEU A 107 2.94 -2.57 8.51
C LEU A 107 2.59 -2.80 9.99
N MET A 108 3.39 -3.60 10.71
CA MET A 108 3.08 -3.99 12.08
C MET A 108 3.81 -3.13 13.13
N ASP A 109 4.93 -2.54 12.75
CA ASP A 109 5.81 -1.77 13.64
C ASP A 109 6.01 -0.31 13.20
N ALA A 110 5.08 0.22 12.38
CA ALA A 110 5.10 1.62 11.93
C ALA A 110 5.18 2.59 13.10
N THR A 111 6.02 3.62 13.01
CA THR A 111 6.27 4.55 14.11
C THR A 111 5.54 5.87 14.02
N PHE A 112 5.00 6.23 12.86
CA PHE A 112 4.22 7.46 12.60
C PHE A 112 4.80 8.71 13.29
N GLN A 113 6.06 9.02 12.98
CA GLN A 113 6.75 10.16 13.60
C GLN A 113 6.03 11.47 13.28
N PRO A 114 5.87 12.39 14.26
CA PRO A 114 5.12 13.63 14.09
C PRO A 114 5.64 14.51 12.94
N GLU A 115 6.95 14.58 12.76
CA GLU A 115 7.58 15.35 11.70
C GLU A 115 7.25 14.79 10.31
N GLU A 116 7.20 13.46 10.17
CA GLU A 116 6.83 12.81 8.92
C GLU A 116 5.31 12.95 8.66
N LEU A 117 4.46 12.91 9.71
CA LEU A 117 3.03 13.18 9.57
C LEU A 117 2.76 14.56 8.98
N GLU A 118 3.40 15.61 9.52
CA GLU A 118 3.20 16.97 9.02
C GLU A 118 3.75 17.16 7.59
N ARG A 119 4.89 16.54 7.29
CA ARG A 119 5.47 16.58 5.95
C ARG A 119 4.55 15.91 4.94
N GLU A 120 4.03 14.73 5.26
CA GLU A 120 3.25 13.93 4.34
C GLU A 120 1.85 14.48 4.12
N LYS A 121 1.25 15.16 5.09
CA LYS A 121 0.03 15.96 4.88
C LYS A 121 0.19 16.94 3.72
N GLY A 122 1.33 17.64 3.65
CA GLY A 122 1.63 18.55 2.56
C GLY A 122 1.72 17.85 1.20
N VAL A 123 2.35 16.68 1.15
CA VAL A 123 2.50 15.87 -0.07
C VAL A 123 1.13 15.39 -0.56
N VAL A 124 0.32 14.79 0.31
CA VAL A 124 -1.01 14.28 -0.05
C VAL A 124 -1.96 15.41 -0.50
N ILE A 125 -1.92 16.58 0.15
CA ILE A 125 -2.69 17.74 -0.29
C ILE A 125 -2.28 18.20 -1.70
N GLN A 126 -0.99 18.19 -2.02
CA GLN A 126 -0.52 18.53 -3.36
C GLN A 126 -0.93 17.49 -4.40
N GLU A 127 -0.88 16.21 -4.06
CA GLU A 127 -1.35 15.12 -4.93
C GLU A 127 -2.85 15.23 -5.21
N LEU A 128 -3.67 15.51 -4.20
CA LEU A 128 -5.10 15.75 -4.40
C LEU A 128 -5.38 16.94 -5.34
N LYS A 129 -4.62 18.04 -5.22
CA LYS A 129 -4.72 19.17 -6.15
C LYS A 129 -4.34 18.76 -7.58
N MET A 130 -3.28 17.97 -7.75
CA MET A 130 -2.90 17.42 -9.04
C MET A 130 -4.02 16.59 -9.69
N TYR A 131 -4.75 15.81 -8.89
CA TYR A 131 -5.90 15.05 -9.40
C TYR A 131 -7.06 15.96 -9.81
N GLU A 132 -7.30 17.06 -9.08
CA GLU A 132 -8.33 18.05 -9.43
C GLU A 132 -7.99 18.82 -10.71
N ASP A 133 -6.70 19.07 -10.97
CA ASP A 133 -6.22 19.73 -12.19
C ASP A 133 -6.22 18.80 -13.42
N SER A 134 -6.42 17.49 -13.23
CA SER A 134 -6.48 16.51 -14.31
C SER A 134 -7.91 16.31 -14.80
N PRO A 135 -8.27 16.72 -16.05
CA PRO A 135 -9.62 16.51 -16.57
C PRO A 135 -10.06 15.05 -16.58
N GLN A 136 -9.11 14.13 -16.84
CA GLN A 136 -9.40 12.69 -16.86
C GLN A 136 -9.72 12.15 -15.46
N GLN A 137 -8.96 12.57 -14.43
CA GLN A 137 -9.19 12.16 -13.04
C GLN A 137 -10.49 12.75 -12.52
N LEU A 138 -10.75 14.02 -12.82
CA LEU A 138 -12.00 14.69 -12.47
C LEU A 138 -13.22 14.00 -13.10
N LEU A 139 -13.11 13.60 -14.38
CA LEU A 139 -14.17 12.86 -15.06
C LEU A 139 -14.42 11.49 -14.41
N ARG A 140 -13.35 10.76 -14.05
CA ARG A 140 -13.46 9.47 -13.33
C ARG A 140 -14.17 9.63 -11.99
N LYS A 141 -13.79 10.64 -11.21
CA LYS A 141 -14.43 10.97 -9.92
C LYS A 141 -15.91 11.28 -10.11
N LYS A 142 -16.24 12.21 -11.01
CA LYS A 142 -17.62 12.58 -11.30
C LYS A 142 -18.47 11.41 -11.80
N ARG A 143 -17.90 10.55 -12.66
CA ARG A 143 -18.57 9.35 -13.14
C ARG A 143 -18.86 8.39 -11.98
N SER A 144 -17.88 8.14 -11.12
CA SER A 144 -18.07 7.28 -9.94
C SER A 144 -19.18 7.82 -9.04
N THR A 145 -19.14 9.11 -8.72
CA THR A 145 -20.18 9.78 -7.92
C THR A 145 -21.55 9.72 -8.60
N PHE A 146 -21.63 9.92 -9.90
CA PHE A 146 -22.91 9.89 -10.63
C PHE A 146 -23.56 8.51 -10.67
N PHE A 147 -22.77 7.45 -10.98
CA PHE A 147 -23.30 6.10 -11.10
C PHE A 147 -23.42 5.33 -9.78
N LEU A 148 -22.65 5.73 -8.76
CA LEU A 148 -22.53 5.00 -7.50
C LEU A 148 -22.84 5.88 -6.28
N TRP A 149 -23.45 7.04 -6.49
CA TRP A 149 -23.62 8.09 -5.50
C TRP A 149 -24.34 7.65 -4.23
N ASP A 150 -25.20 6.65 -4.33
CA ASP A 150 -26.04 6.16 -3.24
C ASP A 150 -25.37 5.00 -2.44
N ASN A 151 -24.09 4.74 -2.70
CA ASN A 151 -23.35 3.71 -1.98
C ASN A 151 -21.89 4.14 -1.70
N ALA A 152 -21.20 3.33 -0.90
CA ALA A 152 -19.83 3.61 -0.48
C ALA A 152 -18.81 3.72 -1.62
N TYR A 153 -19.11 3.23 -2.82
CA TYR A 153 -18.25 3.34 -4.00
C TYR A 153 -18.35 4.68 -4.73
N GLY A 154 -19.37 5.49 -4.43
CA GLY A 154 -19.57 6.83 -5.02
C GLY A 154 -18.85 7.97 -4.29
N LYS A 155 -18.24 7.65 -3.15
CA LYS A 155 -17.49 8.60 -2.34
C LYS A 155 -16.11 8.91 -2.89
#